data_234aeecb80d54d94c5d58c92be4f6e9a
#
_entry.id   234aeecb80d54d94c5d58c92be4f6e9a
#
_cell.length_a   1.000
_cell.length_b   1.000
_cell.length_c   1.000
_cell.angle_alpha   90.00
_cell.angle_beta   90.00
_cell.angle_gamma   90.00
#
_symmetry.space_group_name_H-M   'P 1'
#
loop_
_entity.id
_entity.type
_entity.pdbx_description
1 polymer ?
#
loop_
_entity_poly.entity_id
_entity_poly.type
_entity_poly.pdbx_seq_one_letter_code
_entity_poly.pdbx_strand_id
1 'polypeptide(L)'
;MDTTRRLWLGLAALMLAGFGVLLWMGWDIHLKAPPIPERVVSDRGDVIYTRADIEQGRRVWQSIGGQQLGSIWGHGALVAPDWSADWLHREAESMLELGSRADDGVAYAALDPAAQAAEQAKLKPLMRTNTYDPASGDLVVGERRAQAITQVAAHYESLFSNDPATAKLREGYAMREDTIPDAEHRHALTAFFFWSAWATTTNRPGEDKTYTSNWPYEPLVGNAPTSSAFMWTMFSILFMIAGIGLLAWHYAVWHRKEEHVEPPARDPLAAIVVTPSMRATAKYFWVVLALFLVQILLGATTAHYQV
;
A
#
# COMPACT_ATOMS: atom_id res chain seq x y z
N MET A 1 -16.13 43.83 -9.04
CA MET A 1 -16.07 42.76 -8.04
C MET A 1 -14.77 42.96 -7.26
N ASP A 2 -14.85 43.10 -5.96
CA ASP A 2 -13.72 43.39 -5.08
C ASP A 2 -12.65 42.27 -5.18
N THR A 3 -11.38 42.64 -5.19
CA THR A 3 -10.24 41.71 -5.37
C THR A 3 -10.29 40.60 -4.33
N THR A 4 -10.65 40.94 -3.09
CA THR A 4 -10.81 40.02 -1.98
C THR A 4 -11.88 38.95 -2.28
N ARG A 5 -13.04 39.34 -2.80
CA ARG A 5 -14.11 38.43 -3.16
C ARG A 5 -13.69 37.47 -4.28
N ARG A 6 -12.91 37.92 -5.27
CA ARG A 6 -12.35 37.05 -6.32
C ARG A 6 -11.40 36.01 -5.76
N LEU A 7 -10.56 36.40 -4.80
CA LEU A 7 -9.63 35.46 -4.13
C LEU A 7 -10.38 34.38 -3.35
N TRP A 8 -11.42 34.76 -2.59
CA TRP A 8 -12.25 33.82 -1.85
C TRP A 8 -13.01 32.85 -2.78
N LEU A 9 -13.58 33.36 -3.87
CA LEU A 9 -14.25 32.53 -4.86
C LEU A 9 -13.29 31.57 -5.55
N GLY A 10 -12.07 32.02 -5.86
CA GLY A 10 -11.02 31.17 -6.43
C GLY A 10 -10.58 30.07 -5.45
N LEU A 11 -10.37 30.42 -4.18
CA LEU A 11 -10.06 29.45 -3.14
C LEU A 11 -11.18 28.41 -2.99
N ALA A 12 -12.42 28.86 -2.91
CA ALA A 12 -13.57 27.96 -2.81
C ALA A 12 -13.68 27.03 -4.01
N ALA A 13 -13.50 27.56 -5.23
CA ALA A 13 -13.51 26.74 -6.45
C ALA A 13 -12.40 25.69 -6.45
N LEU A 14 -11.19 26.07 -6.03
CA LEU A 14 -10.07 25.14 -5.94
C LEU A 14 -10.29 24.05 -4.90
N MET A 15 -10.80 24.43 -3.72
CA MET A 15 -11.15 23.46 -2.67
C MET A 15 -12.23 22.47 -3.14
N LEU A 16 -13.29 22.97 -3.77
CA LEU A 16 -14.35 22.13 -4.33
C LEU A 16 -13.83 21.18 -5.41
N ALA A 17 -12.97 21.65 -6.31
CA ALA A 17 -12.35 20.81 -7.32
C ALA A 17 -11.44 19.74 -6.69
N GLY A 18 -10.58 20.12 -5.72
CA GLY A 18 -9.70 19.20 -5.01
C GLY A 18 -10.48 18.13 -4.25
N PHE A 19 -11.45 18.52 -3.44
CA PHE A 19 -12.29 17.55 -2.72
C PHE A 19 -13.14 16.70 -3.65
N GLY A 20 -13.64 17.25 -4.76
CA GLY A 20 -14.37 16.49 -5.78
C GLY A 20 -13.54 15.35 -6.36
N VAL A 21 -12.28 15.64 -6.71
CA VAL A 21 -11.35 14.62 -7.20
C VAL A 21 -11.02 13.58 -6.12
N LEU A 22 -10.72 14.02 -4.89
CA LEU A 22 -10.42 13.10 -3.79
C LEU A 22 -11.61 12.17 -3.48
N LEU A 23 -12.83 12.70 -3.47
CA LEU A 23 -14.04 11.89 -3.26
C LEU A 23 -14.25 10.88 -4.40
N TRP A 24 -14.06 11.31 -5.65
CA TRP A 24 -14.17 10.41 -6.80
C TRP A 24 -13.14 9.29 -6.74
N MET A 25 -11.87 9.61 -6.43
CA MET A 25 -10.82 8.60 -6.31
C MET A 25 -11.04 7.69 -5.10
N GLY A 26 -11.46 8.25 -3.96
CA GLY A 26 -11.81 7.45 -2.78
C GLY A 26 -12.94 6.45 -3.05
N TRP A 27 -13.93 6.87 -3.84
CA TRP A 27 -15.00 6.00 -4.28
C TRP A 27 -14.50 4.86 -5.20
N ASP A 28 -13.63 5.18 -6.16
CA ASP A 28 -13.04 4.19 -7.06
C ASP A 28 -12.18 3.18 -6.30
N ILE A 29 -11.37 3.63 -5.33
CA ILE A 29 -10.60 2.76 -4.42
C ILE A 29 -11.53 1.83 -3.64
N HIS A 30 -12.63 2.36 -3.10
CA HIS A 30 -13.61 1.56 -2.36
C HIS A 30 -14.22 0.46 -3.22
N LEU A 31 -14.57 0.76 -4.46
CA LEU A 31 -15.13 -0.23 -5.40
C LEU A 31 -14.12 -1.31 -5.82
N LYS A 32 -12.83 -1.00 -5.79
CA LYS A 32 -11.73 -1.89 -6.18
C LYS A 32 -11.02 -2.54 -4.99
N ALA A 33 -11.54 -2.37 -3.78
CA ALA A 33 -10.98 -2.99 -2.59
C ALA A 33 -11.03 -4.54 -2.71
N PRO A 34 -10.02 -5.25 -2.15
CA PRO A 34 -10.04 -6.71 -2.13
C PRO A 34 -11.25 -7.22 -1.34
N PRO A 35 -12.05 -8.14 -1.89
CA PRO A 35 -13.15 -8.72 -1.15
C PRO A 35 -12.63 -9.55 0.02
N ILE A 36 -13.34 -9.55 1.14
CA ILE A 36 -13.11 -10.53 2.21
C ILE A 36 -14.01 -11.72 1.90
N PRO A 37 -13.45 -12.91 1.56
CA PRO A 37 -14.26 -14.07 1.21
C PRO A 37 -15.07 -14.57 2.41
N GLU A 38 -16.24 -15.15 2.15
CA GLU A 38 -17.01 -15.84 3.19
C GLU A 38 -16.24 -17.06 3.69
N ARG A 39 -15.59 -17.78 2.76
CA ARG A 39 -14.73 -18.92 3.07
C ARG A 39 -13.57 -18.98 2.08
N VAL A 40 -12.42 -19.39 2.57
CA VAL A 40 -11.30 -19.87 1.76
C VAL A 40 -11.36 -21.38 1.80
N VAL A 41 -11.55 -22.02 0.64
CA VAL A 41 -11.77 -23.45 0.53
C VAL A 41 -10.77 -24.09 -0.43
N SER A 42 -10.36 -25.33 -0.14
CA SER A 42 -9.61 -26.13 -1.10
C SER A 42 -10.51 -26.56 -2.27
N ASP A 43 -9.93 -26.98 -3.38
CA ASP A 43 -10.66 -27.58 -4.51
C ASP A 43 -11.36 -28.91 -4.14
N ARG A 44 -11.05 -29.50 -2.97
CA ARG A 44 -11.76 -30.63 -2.36
C ARG A 44 -12.93 -30.24 -1.50
N GLY A 45 -13.10 -28.93 -1.21
CA GLY A 45 -14.16 -28.39 -0.37
C GLY A 45 -13.81 -28.24 1.12
N ASP A 46 -12.54 -28.49 1.50
CA ASP A 46 -12.09 -28.27 2.88
C ASP A 46 -11.99 -26.78 3.18
N VAL A 47 -12.60 -26.33 4.27
CA VAL A 47 -12.53 -24.93 4.71
C VAL A 47 -11.19 -24.70 5.41
N ILE A 48 -10.41 -23.74 4.89
CA ILE A 48 -9.12 -23.33 5.44
C ILE A 48 -9.32 -22.14 6.40
N TYR A 49 -10.05 -21.13 5.93
CA TYR A 49 -10.37 -19.91 6.69
C TYR A 49 -11.80 -19.46 6.42
N THR A 50 -12.37 -18.74 7.36
CA THR A 50 -13.66 -18.06 7.24
C THR A 50 -13.48 -16.54 7.23
N ARG A 51 -14.51 -15.80 6.81
CA ARG A 51 -14.59 -14.34 6.97
C ARG A 51 -14.34 -13.92 8.41
N ALA A 52 -14.92 -14.64 9.37
CA ALA A 52 -14.77 -14.34 10.78
C ALA A 52 -13.31 -14.44 11.24
N ASP A 53 -12.56 -15.43 10.75
CA ASP A 53 -11.12 -15.59 11.05
C ASP A 53 -10.32 -14.41 10.50
N ILE A 54 -10.56 -14.01 9.25
CA ILE A 54 -9.84 -12.88 8.62
C ILE A 54 -10.12 -11.57 9.39
N GLU A 55 -11.37 -11.30 9.71
CA GLU A 55 -11.75 -10.10 10.46
C GLU A 55 -11.23 -10.13 11.90
N GLN A 56 -11.25 -11.28 12.56
CA GLN A 56 -10.67 -11.47 13.88
C GLN A 56 -9.16 -11.29 13.82
N GLY A 57 -8.49 -11.85 12.82
CA GLY A 57 -7.05 -11.71 12.61
C GLY A 57 -6.62 -10.26 12.44
N ARG A 58 -7.39 -9.46 11.72
CA ARG A 58 -7.16 -8.01 11.63
C ARG A 58 -7.25 -7.33 13.00
N ARG A 59 -8.25 -7.66 13.82
CA ARG A 59 -8.39 -7.12 15.17
C ARG A 59 -7.23 -7.56 16.08
N VAL A 60 -6.81 -8.82 15.99
CA VAL A 60 -5.65 -9.35 16.72
C VAL A 60 -4.38 -8.61 16.31
N TRP A 61 -4.12 -8.45 15.01
CA TRP A 61 -2.97 -7.68 14.52
C TRP A 61 -2.96 -6.24 15.07
N GLN A 62 -4.11 -5.56 15.05
CA GLN A 62 -4.24 -4.22 15.61
C GLN A 62 -3.96 -4.19 17.12
N SER A 63 -4.40 -5.19 17.87
CA SER A 63 -4.26 -5.25 19.33
C SER A 63 -2.83 -5.46 19.80
N ILE A 64 -1.99 -6.08 18.99
CA ILE A 64 -0.55 -6.31 19.30
C ILE A 64 0.37 -5.18 18.83
N GLY A 65 -0.18 -4.06 18.38
CA GLY A 65 0.58 -2.90 17.91
C GLY A 65 0.41 -2.62 16.41
N GLY A 66 -0.22 -3.50 15.64
CA GLY A 66 -0.52 -3.30 14.23
C GLY A 66 0.70 -2.85 13.43
N GLN A 67 0.62 -1.69 12.82
CA GLN A 67 1.68 -1.09 12.00
C GLN A 67 2.97 -0.76 12.76
N GLN A 68 2.99 -0.79 14.09
CA GLN A 68 4.20 -0.57 14.88
C GLN A 68 5.09 -1.81 14.94
N LEU A 69 4.53 -3.02 14.85
CA LEU A 69 5.28 -4.27 14.88
C LEU A 69 5.84 -4.66 13.52
N GLY A 70 5.06 -4.44 12.46
CA GLY A 70 5.44 -4.71 11.08
C GLY A 70 4.50 -3.98 10.14
N SER A 71 4.63 -4.16 8.84
CA SER A 71 3.75 -3.51 7.87
C SER A 71 2.79 -4.48 7.18
N ILE A 72 1.74 -3.95 6.61
CA ILE A 72 0.84 -4.63 5.66
C ILE A 72 0.77 -3.74 4.43
N TRP A 73 1.00 -4.31 3.25
CA TRP A 73 1.02 -3.62 1.96
C TRP A 73 1.98 -2.43 1.90
N GLY A 74 3.11 -2.51 2.63
CA GLY A 74 4.10 -1.46 2.72
C GLY A 74 3.75 -0.32 3.68
N HIS A 75 2.65 -0.42 4.43
CA HIS A 75 2.23 0.58 5.40
C HIS A 75 2.50 0.11 6.83
N GLY A 76 3.50 0.70 7.49
CA GLY A 76 3.87 0.39 8.86
C GLY A 76 5.37 0.56 9.14
N ALA A 77 5.79 0.10 10.32
CA ALA A 77 7.19 0.15 10.75
C ALA A 77 8.04 -0.90 10.02
N LEU A 78 9.34 -0.63 9.90
CA LEU A 78 10.32 -1.50 9.25
C LEU A 78 11.13 -2.33 10.25
N VAL A 79 10.66 -2.51 11.49
CA VAL A 79 11.34 -3.29 12.52
C VAL A 79 11.15 -4.78 12.29
N ALA A 80 9.93 -5.20 12.04
CA ALA A 80 9.56 -6.51 11.52
C ALA A 80 9.27 -6.42 10.02
N PRO A 81 9.12 -7.54 9.30
CA PRO A 81 8.85 -7.51 7.86
C PRO A 81 7.47 -6.91 7.54
N ASP A 82 7.24 -6.66 6.25
CA ASP A 82 5.88 -6.56 5.74
C ASP A 82 5.25 -7.96 5.73
N TRP A 83 4.23 -8.17 6.55
CA TRP A 83 3.62 -9.48 6.74
C TRP A 83 2.93 -10.01 5.48
N SER A 84 2.41 -9.11 4.63
CA SER A 84 1.84 -9.52 3.35
C SER A 84 2.91 -9.97 2.36
N ALA A 85 4.08 -9.30 2.33
CA ALA A 85 5.21 -9.68 1.49
C ALA A 85 5.89 -10.94 1.99
N ASP A 86 6.17 -11.05 3.30
CA ASP A 86 6.83 -12.21 3.90
C ASP A 86 5.96 -13.48 3.77
N TRP A 87 4.63 -13.34 3.99
CA TRP A 87 3.70 -14.43 3.71
C TRP A 87 3.75 -14.86 2.26
N LEU A 88 3.62 -13.89 1.33
CA LEU A 88 3.61 -14.16 -0.10
C LEU A 88 4.88 -14.88 -0.56
N HIS A 89 6.04 -14.42 -0.09
CA HIS A 89 7.32 -15.05 -0.41
C HIS A 89 7.38 -16.50 0.08
N ARG A 90 7.04 -16.74 1.35
CA ARG A 90 7.02 -18.10 1.93
C ARG A 90 6.02 -19.01 1.26
N GLU A 91 4.84 -18.51 0.91
CA GLU A 91 3.82 -19.26 0.19
C GLU A 91 4.32 -19.66 -1.20
N ALA A 92 4.96 -18.72 -1.92
CA ALA A 92 5.55 -18.97 -3.23
C ALA A 92 6.68 -20.02 -3.15
N GLU A 93 7.59 -19.93 -2.19
CA GLU A 93 8.65 -20.91 -1.96
C GLU A 93 8.09 -22.29 -1.60
N SER A 94 7.10 -22.33 -0.71
CA SER A 94 6.43 -23.58 -0.34
C SER A 94 5.74 -24.24 -1.53
N MET A 95 5.07 -23.45 -2.38
CA MET A 95 4.44 -23.96 -3.60
C MET A 95 5.45 -24.50 -4.62
N LEU A 96 6.61 -23.85 -4.78
CA LEU A 96 7.70 -24.33 -5.64
C LEU A 96 8.27 -25.65 -5.11
N GLU A 97 8.50 -25.74 -3.82
CA GLU A 97 9.01 -26.96 -3.19
C GLU A 97 8.00 -28.12 -3.29
N LEU A 98 6.71 -27.88 -3.03
CA LEU A 98 5.65 -28.87 -3.18
C LEU A 98 5.50 -29.31 -4.64
N GLY A 99 5.62 -28.36 -5.58
CA GLY A 99 5.55 -28.62 -7.02
C GLY A 99 6.68 -29.52 -7.48
N SER A 100 7.91 -29.13 -7.20
CA SER A 100 9.10 -29.88 -7.58
C SER A 100 9.11 -31.30 -7.01
N ARG A 101 8.72 -31.46 -5.73
CA ARG A 101 8.61 -32.81 -5.15
C ARG A 101 7.53 -33.68 -5.80
N ALA A 102 6.40 -33.06 -6.18
CA ALA A 102 5.31 -33.79 -6.82
C ALA A 102 5.61 -34.14 -8.28
N ASP A 103 6.21 -33.22 -9.04
CA ASP A 103 6.42 -33.34 -10.46
C ASP A 103 7.77 -34.06 -10.79
N ASP A 104 8.84 -33.77 -10.05
CA ASP A 104 10.21 -34.21 -10.32
C ASP A 104 10.79 -35.13 -9.22
N GLY A 105 10.12 -35.26 -8.10
CA GLY A 105 10.54 -36.14 -6.97
C GLY A 105 11.72 -35.60 -6.16
N VAL A 106 12.19 -34.38 -6.43
CA VAL A 106 13.36 -33.77 -5.77
C VAL A 106 12.99 -32.39 -5.20
N ALA A 107 13.85 -31.88 -4.30
CA ALA A 107 13.69 -30.52 -3.76
C ALA A 107 13.89 -29.47 -4.87
N TYR A 108 13.15 -28.37 -4.81
CA TYR A 108 13.25 -27.29 -5.79
C TYR A 108 14.69 -26.77 -6.00
N ALA A 109 15.46 -26.62 -4.92
CA ALA A 109 16.85 -26.20 -4.99
C ALA A 109 17.81 -27.21 -5.68
N ALA A 110 17.39 -28.47 -5.84
CA ALA A 110 18.15 -29.51 -6.53
C ALA A 110 17.87 -29.59 -8.03
N LEU A 111 16.85 -28.87 -8.51
CA LEU A 111 16.54 -28.77 -9.94
C LEU A 111 17.62 -27.98 -10.69
N ASP A 112 17.84 -28.31 -11.95
CA ASP A 112 18.64 -27.47 -12.83
C ASP A 112 17.93 -26.13 -13.12
N PRO A 113 18.66 -25.08 -13.59
CA PRO A 113 18.07 -23.76 -13.81
C PRO A 113 16.90 -23.73 -14.79
N ALA A 114 16.85 -24.62 -15.77
CA ALA A 114 15.76 -24.68 -16.74
C ALA A 114 14.49 -25.27 -16.11
N ALA A 115 14.63 -26.31 -15.31
CA ALA A 115 13.54 -26.91 -14.55
C ALA A 115 13.02 -25.95 -13.47
N GLN A 116 13.89 -25.21 -12.76
CA GLN A 116 13.49 -24.16 -11.83
C GLN A 116 12.67 -23.08 -12.52
N ALA A 117 13.10 -22.61 -13.69
CA ALA A 117 12.37 -21.61 -14.47
C ALA A 117 11.00 -22.14 -14.95
N ALA A 118 10.92 -23.43 -15.28
CA ALA A 118 9.65 -24.06 -15.65
C ALA A 118 8.67 -24.11 -14.46
N GLU A 119 9.13 -24.48 -13.25
CA GLU A 119 8.31 -24.47 -12.04
C GLU A 119 7.84 -23.03 -11.68
N GLN A 120 8.72 -22.04 -11.78
CA GLN A 120 8.32 -20.63 -11.60
C GLN A 120 7.28 -20.17 -12.63
N ALA A 121 7.38 -20.63 -13.87
CA ALA A 121 6.40 -20.32 -14.89
C ALA A 121 5.01 -20.93 -14.58
N LYS A 122 4.96 -22.13 -13.96
CA LYS A 122 3.72 -22.75 -13.48
C LYS A 122 3.14 -22.01 -12.27
N LEU A 123 4.00 -21.54 -11.37
CA LEU A 123 3.60 -20.84 -10.13
C LEU A 123 2.79 -19.56 -10.43
N LYS A 124 3.26 -18.73 -11.36
CA LYS A 124 2.67 -17.41 -11.65
C LYS A 124 1.16 -17.45 -11.89
N PRO A 125 0.61 -18.25 -12.83
CA PRO A 125 -0.83 -18.30 -13.04
C PRO A 125 -1.57 -18.87 -11.83
N LEU A 126 -0.99 -19.83 -11.08
CA LEU A 126 -1.61 -20.40 -9.89
C LEU A 126 -1.82 -19.36 -8.78
N MET A 127 -0.90 -18.39 -8.66
CA MET A 127 -0.97 -17.35 -7.64
C MET A 127 -1.77 -16.13 -8.11
N ARG A 128 -1.71 -15.78 -9.40
CA ARG A 128 -2.28 -14.54 -9.93
C ARG A 128 -3.71 -14.65 -10.43
N THR A 129 -4.17 -15.86 -10.77
CA THR A 129 -5.56 -16.04 -11.22
C THR A 129 -6.53 -15.80 -10.07
N ASN A 130 -7.52 -14.96 -10.33
CA ASN A 130 -8.57 -14.69 -9.35
C ASN A 130 -9.60 -15.81 -9.37
N THR A 131 -9.68 -16.56 -8.29
CA THR A 131 -10.61 -17.69 -8.10
C THR A 131 -11.70 -17.35 -7.06
N TYR A 132 -11.85 -16.07 -6.71
CA TYR A 132 -12.95 -15.61 -5.89
C TYR A 132 -14.25 -15.62 -6.69
N ASP A 133 -15.26 -16.29 -6.16
CA ASP A 133 -16.61 -16.31 -6.74
C ASP A 133 -17.52 -15.30 -6.01
N PRO A 134 -17.92 -14.20 -6.66
CA PRO A 134 -18.81 -13.22 -6.04
C PRO A 134 -20.20 -13.75 -5.70
N ALA A 135 -20.65 -14.84 -6.32
CA ALA A 135 -21.99 -15.40 -6.10
C ALA A 135 -22.07 -16.23 -4.81
N SER A 136 -21.06 -17.03 -4.54
CA SER A 136 -20.96 -17.82 -3.30
C SER A 136 -20.23 -17.07 -2.19
N GLY A 137 -19.38 -16.09 -2.55
CA GLY A 137 -18.44 -15.44 -1.64
C GLY A 137 -17.22 -16.30 -1.30
N ASP A 138 -17.04 -17.45 -1.94
CA ASP A 138 -15.93 -18.35 -1.67
C ASP A 138 -14.67 -17.98 -2.48
N LEU A 139 -13.51 -18.14 -1.86
CA LEU A 139 -12.22 -18.14 -2.52
C LEU A 139 -11.73 -19.59 -2.62
N VAL A 140 -11.70 -20.12 -3.84
CA VAL A 140 -11.25 -21.51 -4.07
C VAL A 140 -9.76 -21.52 -4.36
N VAL A 141 -8.98 -22.32 -3.63
CA VAL A 141 -7.55 -22.51 -3.85
C VAL A 141 -7.27 -23.98 -4.20
N GLY A 142 -6.35 -24.21 -5.14
CA GLY A 142 -5.93 -25.58 -5.48
C GLY A 142 -5.22 -26.25 -4.31
N GLU A 143 -5.25 -27.59 -4.28
CA GLU A 143 -4.71 -28.42 -3.19
C GLU A 143 -3.25 -28.08 -2.83
N ARG A 144 -2.39 -27.85 -3.84
CA ARG A 144 -0.98 -27.46 -3.60
C ARG A 144 -0.89 -26.14 -2.83
N ARG A 145 -1.74 -25.17 -3.17
CA ARG A 145 -1.79 -23.89 -2.49
C ARG A 145 -2.36 -24.02 -1.09
N ALA A 146 -3.37 -24.86 -0.88
CA ALA A 146 -3.93 -25.15 0.43
C ALA A 146 -2.87 -25.73 1.39
N GLN A 147 -2.05 -26.66 0.89
CA GLN A 147 -0.93 -27.21 1.66
C GLN A 147 0.14 -26.16 1.98
N ALA A 148 0.50 -25.30 1.01
CA ALA A 148 1.43 -24.19 1.24
C ALA A 148 0.90 -23.22 2.30
N ILE A 149 -0.36 -22.83 2.24
CA ILE A 149 -1.03 -21.99 3.24
C ILE A 149 -0.89 -22.60 4.64
N THR A 150 -1.15 -23.90 4.78
CA THR A 150 -1.04 -24.62 6.07
C THR A 150 0.40 -24.58 6.61
N GLN A 151 1.40 -24.78 5.75
CA GLN A 151 2.81 -24.74 6.14
C GLN A 151 3.24 -23.33 6.59
N VAL A 152 2.81 -22.30 5.86
CA VAL A 152 3.11 -20.91 6.20
C VAL A 152 2.37 -20.49 7.47
N ALA A 153 1.11 -20.91 7.64
CA ALA A 153 0.37 -20.65 8.86
C ALA A 153 1.10 -21.21 10.10
N ALA A 154 1.59 -22.45 10.02
CA ALA A 154 2.36 -23.05 11.13
C ALA A 154 3.61 -22.26 11.48
N HIS A 155 4.29 -21.64 10.50
CA HIS A 155 5.43 -20.75 10.77
C HIS A 155 5.02 -19.54 11.61
N TYR A 156 3.91 -18.87 11.27
CA TYR A 156 3.44 -17.71 12.01
C TYR A 156 2.85 -18.09 13.38
N GLU A 157 2.15 -19.21 13.48
CA GLU A 157 1.68 -19.72 14.76
C GLU A 157 2.84 -19.97 15.73
N SER A 158 3.97 -20.53 15.24
CA SER A 158 5.22 -20.66 15.99
C SER A 158 5.83 -19.29 16.32
N LEU A 159 5.93 -18.38 15.36
CA LEU A 159 6.56 -17.06 15.52
C LEU A 159 5.87 -16.21 16.60
N PHE A 160 4.55 -16.23 16.66
CA PHE A 160 3.77 -15.42 17.61
C PHE A 160 3.49 -16.13 18.95
N SER A 161 3.98 -17.35 19.12
CA SER A 161 3.94 -18.12 20.37
C SER A 161 5.24 -17.98 21.17
N ASN A 162 5.42 -18.88 22.15
CA ASN A 162 6.67 -19.06 22.90
C ASN A 162 7.57 -20.16 22.32
N ASP A 163 7.36 -20.61 21.10
CA ASP A 163 8.14 -21.69 20.48
C ASP A 163 9.64 -21.33 20.42
N PRO A 164 10.54 -22.14 21.02
CA PRO A 164 11.97 -21.88 20.99
C PRO A 164 12.57 -21.88 19.58
N ALA A 165 11.97 -22.59 18.64
CA ALA A 165 12.46 -22.67 17.27
C ALA A 165 12.50 -21.31 16.57
N THR A 166 11.62 -20.39 16.94
CA THR A 166 11.51 -19.04 16.38
C THR A 166 12.06 -17.93 17.30
N ALA A 167 12.65 -18.27 18.45
CA ALA A 167 13.13 -17.30 19.45
C ALA A 167 14.12 -16.29 18.87
N LYS A 168 15.11 -16.75 18.08
CA LYS A 168 16.11 -15.88 17.44
C LYS A 168 15.47 -14.95 16.40
N LEU A 169 14.45 -15.40 15.70
CA LEU A 169 13.73 -14.61 14.71
C LEU A 169 12.89 -13.53 15.40
N ARG A 170 12.21 -13.87 16.50
CA ARG A 170 11.48 -12.90 17.35
C ARG A 170 12.41 -11.82 17.87
N GLU A 171 13.60 -12.19 18.36
CA GLU A 171 14.61 -11.23 18.81
C GLU A 171 15.00 -10.26 17.68
N GLY A 172 15.26 -10.79 16.47
CA GLY A 172 15.57 -9.98 15.29
C GLY A 172 14.46 -9.02 14.88
N TYR A 173 13.22 -9.37 15.14
CA TYR A 173 12.03 -8.53 14.84
C TYR A 173 11.61 -7.66 16.04
N ALA A 174 12.38 -7.62 17.13
CA ALA A 174 12.04 -6.95 18.38
C ALA A 174 10.66 -7.36 18.94
N MET A 175 10.27 -8.61 18.72
CA MET A 175 9.02 -9.19 19.18
C MET A 175 9.18 -9.80 20.56
N ARG A 176 8.17 -9.68 21.40
CA ARG A 176 8.11 -10.37 22.68
C ARG A 176 7.88 -11.87 22.47
N GLU A 177 8.39 -12.65 23.42
CA GLU A 177 7.96 -14.04 23.56
C GLU A 177 6.46 -14.08 23.85
N ASP A 178 5.80 -15.07 23.27
CA ASP A 178 4.35 -15.30 23.45
C ASP A 178 3.51 -14.05 23.17
N THR A 179 3.81 -13.36 22.08
CA THR A 179 3.10 -12.12 21.67
C THR A 179 1.59 -12.33 21.55
N ILE A 180 1.17 -13.55 21.16
CA ILE A 180 -0.24 -13.97 21.08
C ILE A 180 -0.36 -15.34 21.77
N PRO A 181 -0.70 -15.40 23.08
CA PRO A 181 -0.80 -16.66 23.82
C PRO A 181 -1.91 -17.57 23.32
N ASP A 182 -3.02 -16.99 22.86
CA ASP A 182 -4.20 -17.71 22.42
C ASP A 182 -4.01 -18.32 21.02
N ALA A 183 -4.22 -19.63 20.90
CA ALA A 183 -4.05 -20.35 19.64
C ALA A 183 -5.10 -19.98 18.59
N GLU A 184 -6.34 -19.68 18.99
CA GLU A 184 -7.40 -19.27 18.06
C GLU A 184 -7.08 -17.88 17.49
N HIS A 185 -6.51 -16.99 18.31
CA HIS A 185 -6.05 -15.68 17.87
C HIS A 185 -4.85 -15.80 16.93
N ARG A 186 -3.91 -16.74 17.15
CA ARG A 186 -2.81 -17.00 16.20
C ARG A 186 -3.34 -17.50 14.87
N HIS A 187 -4.27 -18.48 14.91
CA HIS A 187 -4.92 -18.97 13.69
C HIS A 187 -5.65 -17.84 12.93
N ALA A 188 -6.42 -17.02 13.63
CA ALA A 188 -7.08 -15.87 13.01
C ALA A 188 -6.06 -14.87 12.39
N LEU A 189 -4.93 -14.61 13.07
CA LEU A 189 -3.87 -13.77 12.53
C LEU A 189 -3.32 -14.32 11.20
N THR A 190 -3.12 -15.64 11.10
CA THR A 190 -2.67 -16.27 9.86
C THR A 190 -3.68 -16.11 8.73
N ALA A 191 -4.98 -16.16 9.03
CA ALA A 191 -6.04 -15.89 8.05
C ALA A 191 -5.98 -14.46 7.49
N PHE A 192 -5.71 -13.47 8.35
CA PHE A 192 -5.55 -12.08 7.93
C PHE A 192 -4.28 -11.88 7.09
N PHE A 193 -3.16 -12.48 7.47
CA PHE A 193 -1.91 -12.39 6.70
C PHE A 193 -2.06 -13.06 5.33
N PHE A 194 -2.67 -14.24 5.27
CA PHE A 194 -3.01 -14.90 4.00
C PHE A 194 -3.87 -14.00 3.11
N TRP A 195 -4.97 -13.47 3.63
CA TRP A 195 -5.84 -12.59 2.84
C TRP A 195 -5.10 -11.36 2.34
N SER A 196 -4.26 -10.76 3.18
CA SER A 196 -3.44 -9.61 2.78
C SER A 196 -2.45 -9.97 1.66
N ALA A 197 -1.80 -11.13 1.76
CA ALA A 197 -0.89 -11.64 0.73
C ALA A 197 -1.63 -12.02 -0.57
N TRP A 198 -2.80 -12.63 -0.46
CA TRP A 198 -3.66 -12.92 -1.60
C TRP A 198 -4.01 -11.65 -2.38
N ALA A 199 -4.35 -10.57 -1.69
CA ALA A 199 -4.66 -9.29 -2.33
C ALA A 199 -3.46 -8.69 -3.09
N THR A 200 -2.21 -8.99 -2.68
CA THR A 200 -1.00 -8.49 -3.34
C THR A 200 -0.60 -9.26 -4.60
N THR A 201 -1.07 -10.50 -4.74
CA THR A 201 -0.69 -11.36 -5.86
C THR A 201 -1.83 -11.60 -6.84
N THR A 202 -3.08 -11.60 -6.39
CA THR A 202 -4.24 -11.93 -7.24
C THR A 202 -4.69 -10.73 -8.06
N ASN A 203 -4.86 -10.94 -9.37
CA ASN A 203 -5.32 -9.90 -10.28
C ASN A 203 -6.78 -9.52 -10.00
N ARG A 204 -7.09 -8.24 -10.14
CA ARG A 204 -8.48 -7.76 -10.17
C ARG A 204 -9.22 -8.37 -11.36
N PRO A 205 -10.54 -8.57 -11.26
CA PRO A 205 -11.32 -9.05 -12.40
C PRO A 205 -11.15 -8.16 -13.64
N GLY A 206 -10.69 -8.76 -14.75
CA GLY A 206 -10.50 -8.07 -16.01
C GLY A 206 -9.28 -7.13 -16.10
N GLU A 207 -8.42 -7.09 -15.09
CA GLU A 207 -7.19 -6.31 -15.09
C GLU A 207 -5.96 -7.21 -14.98
N ASP A 208 -4.79 -6.70 -15.39
CA ASP A 208 -3.48 -7.32 -15.19
C ASP A 208 -2.78 -6.88 -13.90
N LYS A 209 -3.48 -6.07 -13.09
CA LYS A 209 -3.04 -5.56 -11.80
C LYS A 209 -3.72 -6.30 -10.66
N THR A 210 -2.99 -6.45 -9.56
CA THR A 210 -3.52 -7.02 -8.32
C THR A 210 -4.41 -6.01 -7.57
N TYR A 211 -5.09 -6.45 -6.51
CA TYR A 211 -5.91 -5.57 -5.69
C TYR A 211 -5.12 -4.42 -5.05
N THR A 212 -3.83 -4.63 -4.77
CA THR A 212 -2.91 -3.64 -4.22
C THR A 212 -2.02 -2.99 -5.30
N SER A 213 -2.41 -3.08 -6.59
CA SER A 213 -1.67 -2.54 -7.72
C SER A 213 -0.23 -3.06 -7.83
N ASN A 214 -0.05 -4.37 -7.60
CA ASN A 214 1.21 -5.10 -7.67
C ASN A 214 2.22 -4.70 -6.57
N TRP A 215 1.73 -4.31 -5.39
CA TRP A 215 2.58 -3.97 -4.26
C TRP A 215 2.16 -4.73 -2.99
N PRO A 216 3.08 -5.28 -2.17
CA PRO A 216 4.53 -5.40 -2.40
C PRO A 216 4.90 -6.31 -3.56
N TYR A 217 6.07 -6.04 -4.18
CA TYR A 217 6.57 -6.84 -5.30
C TYR A 217 7.23 -8.14 -4.81
N GLU A 218 6.82 -9.26 -5.41
CA GLU A 218 7.45 -10.57 -5.22
C GLU A 218 7.91 -11.13 -6.58
N PRO A 219 9.23 -11.27 -6.79
CA PRO A 219 9.79 -11.72 -8.07
C PRO A 219 9.29 -13.10 -8.52
N LEU A 220 9.06 -14.04 -7.57
CA LEU A 220 8.63 -15.41 -7.88
C LEU A 220 7.25 -15.45 -8.54
N VAL A 221 6.34 -14.56 -8.11
CA VAL A 221 4.98 -14.49 -8.67
C VAL A 221 4.86 -13.43 -9.77
N GLY A 222 5.85 -12.55 -9.93
CA GLY A 222 5.95 -11.60 -11.02
C GLY A 222 4.91 -10.47 -11.00
N ASN A 223 4.46 -10.06 -9.82
CA ASN A 223 3.56 -8.91 -9.63
C ASN A 223 4.33 -7.58 -9.64
N ALA A 224 5.15 -7.35 -10.68
CA ALA A 224 5.96 -6.15 -10.79
C ALA A 224 5.09 -4.88 -10.84
N PRO A 225 5.45 -3.82 -10.09
CA PRO A 225 4.78 -2.53 -10.16
C PRO A 225 4.73 -2.00 -11.61
N THR A 226 3.62 -1.37 -11.96
CA THR A 226 3.45 -0.83 -13.32
C THR A 226 4.35 0.39 -13.54
N SER A 227 4.84 0.57 -14.78
CA SER A 227 5.62 1.76 -15.15
C SER A 227 4.86 3.07 -14.91
N SER A 228 3.53 3.05 -15.00
CA SER A 228 2.69 4.21 -14.70
C SER A 228 2.78 4.62 -13.22
N ALA A 229 2.78 3.68 -12.28
CA ALA A 229 2.92 3.99 -10.85
C ALA A 229 4.27 4.66 -10.56
N PHE A 230 5.35 4.13 -11.14
CA PHE A 230 6.68 4.73 -11.04
C PHE A 230 6.73 6.15 -11.63
N MET A 231 6.18 6.35 -12.83
CA MET A 231 6.14 7.67 -13.49
C MET A 231 5.36 8.69 -12.66
N TRP A 232 4.18 8.34 -12.15
CA TRP A 232 3.38 9.23 -11.33
C TRP A 232 4.08 9.61 -10.02
N THR A 233 4.76 8.67 -9.38
CA THR A 233 5.58 8.94 -8.19
C THR A 233 6.71 9.93 -8.51
N MET A 234 7.44 9.71 -9.62
CA MET A 234 8.49 10.63 -10.05
C MET A 234 7.96 12.02 -10.36
N PHE A 235 6.85 12.14 -11.09
CA PHE A 235 6.22 13.44 -11.35
C PHE A 235 5.77 14.13 -10.07
N SER A 236 5.18 13.41 -9.13
CA SER A 236 4.76 13.95 -7.83
C SER A 236 5.94 14.55 -7.06
N ILE A 237 7.07 13.84 -6.99
CA ILE A 237 8.30 14.31 -6.34
C ILE A 237 8.86 15.56 -7.06
N LEU A 238 8.94 15.53 -8.38
CA LEU A 238 9.44 16.66 -9.18
C LEU A 238 8.56 17.91 -9.00
N PHE A 239 7.24 17.76 -8.99
CA PHE A 239 6.32 18.88 -8.73
C PHE A 239 6.46 19.43 -7.32
N MET A 240 6.66 18.58 -6.31
CA MET A 240 6.91 19.01 -4.94
C MET A 240 8.21 19.82 -4.85
N ILE A 241 9.30 19.31 -5.43
CA ILE A 241 10.60 19.99 -5.43
C ILE A 241 10.50 21.34 -6.19
N ALA A 242 9.85 21.35 -7.35
CA ALA A 242 9.63 22.56 -8.13
C ALA A 242 8.79 23.60 -7.36
N GLY A 243 7.73 23.17 -6.66
CA GLY A 243 6.90 24.03 -5.84
C GLY A 243 7.67 24.66 -4.67
N ILE A 244 8.44 23.86 -3.95
CA ILE A 244 9.31 24.34 -2.85
C ILE A 244 10.38 25.30 -3.41
N GLY A 245 11.02 24.94 -4.53
CA GLY A 245 12.03 25.79 -5.17
C GLY A 245 11.45 27.14 -5.62
N LEU A 246 10.24 27.15 -6.18
CA LEU A 246 9.55 28.36 -6.60
C LEU A 246 9.20 29.26 -5.41
N LEU A 247 8.74 28.68 -4.31
CA LEU A 247 8.46 29.40 -3.06
C LEU A 247 9.73 30.00 -2.48
N ALA A 248 10.81 29.22 -2.38
CA ALA A 248 12.09 29.71 -1.85
C ALA A 248 12.67 30.82 -2.71
N TRP A 249 12.62 30.66 -4.06
CA TRP A 249 13.06 31.69 -4.98
C TRP A 249 12.22 32.97 -4.86
N HIS A 250 10.88 32.84 -4.81
CA HIS A 250 9.98 33.96 -4.62
C HIS A 250 10.31 34.72 -3.33
N TYR A 251 10.44 34.00 -2.22
CA TYR A 251 10.78 34.57 -0.93
C TYR A 251 12.12 35.31 -0.97
N ALA A 252 13.17 34.70 -1.52
CA ALA A 252 14.50 35.31 -1.62
C ALA A 252 14.51 36.58 -2.49
N VAL A 253 13.80 36.56 -3.63
CA VAL A 253 13.72 37.72 -4.54
C VAL A 253 12.89 38.86 -3.89
N TRP A 254 11.87 38.52 -3.13
CA TRP A 254 10.97 39.46 -2.49
C TRP A 254 11.64 40.19 -1.33
N HIS A 255 12.28 39.46 -0.41
CA HIS A 255 13.00 40.06 0.71
C HIS A 255 14.09 41.05 0.25
N ARG A 256 14.82 40.74 -0.80
CA ARG A 256 15.82 41.66 -1.38
C ARG A 256 15.20 42.96 -1.89
N LYS A 257 13.93 42.96 -2.31
CA LYS A 257 13.24 44.19 -2.77
C LYS A 257 12.67 45.00 -1.62
N GLU A 258 12.28 44.38 -0.54
CA GLU A 258 11.77 45.05 0.66
C GLU A 258 12.90 45.74 1.47
N GLU A 259 14.10 45.16 1.50
CA GLU A 259 15.27 45.78 2.15
C GLU A 259 15.70 47.14 1.55
N HIS A 260 15.23 47.46 0.35
CA HIS A 260 15.52 48.72 -0.34
C HIS A 260 14.36 49.71 -0.32
N VAL A 261 13.27 49.44 0.37
CA VAL A 261 12.14 50.38 0.55
C VAL A 261 12.31 51.06 1.86
N GLU A 262 12.49 52.40 1.84
CA GLU A 262 12.47 53.24 3.05
C GLU A 262 11.19 52.96 3.87
N PRO A 263 11.30 52.84 5.20
CA PRO A 263 10.14 52.58 6.02
C PRO A 263 9.10 53.69 5.82
N PRO A 264 7.82 53.37 5.61
CA PRO A 264 6.78 54.35 5.40
C PRO A 264 6.66 55.26 6.61
N ALA A 265 6.44 56.58 6.36
CA ALA A 265 6.19 57.56 7.40
C ALA A 265 5.08 57.05 8.35
N ARG A 266 5.24 57.34 9.65
CA ARG A 266 4.42 56.85 10.77
C ARG A 266 2.94 57.31 10.74
N ASP A 267 2.23 57.00 9.66
CA ASP A 267 0.78 57.17 9.61
C ASP A 267 0.12 55.80 9.78
N PRO A 268 -0.54 55.49 10.91
CA PRO A 268 -1.15 54.16 11.13
C PRO A 268 -2.31 53.86 10.17
N LEU A 269 -2.86 54.83 9.47
CA LEU A 269 -3.92 54.62 8.46
C LEU A 269 -3.36 54.40 7.05
N ALA A 270 -2.11 54.74 6.78
CA ALA A 270 -1.44 54.42 5.51
C ALA A 270 -1.07 52.93 5.38
N ALA A 271 -1.14 52.15 6.46
CA ALA A 271 -0.81 50.71 6.50
C ALA A 271 -1.78 49.81 5.74
N ILE A 272 -2.90 50.31 5.22
CA ILE A 272 -3.90 49.55 4.49
C ILE A 272 -3.85 49.80 2.96
N VAL A 273 -2.87 50.51 2.47
CA VAL A 273 -2.70 50.68 1.03
C VAL A 273 -2.16 49.37 0.46
N VAL A 274 -2.99 48.74 -0.38
CA VAL A 274 -2.60 47.54 -1.13
C VAL A 274 -1.38 47.87 -1.99
N THR A 275 -0.21 47.57 -1.47
CA THR A 275 1.07 47.82 -2.14
C THR A 275 1.19 46.96 -3.39
N PRO A 276 1.99 47.35 -4.41
CA PRO A 276 2.30 46.46 -5.55
C PRO A 276 2.79 45.10 -5.12
N SER A 277 3.44 45.04 -3.94
CA SER A 277 3.86 43.79 -3.29
C SER A 277 2.71 42.85 -2.97
N MET A 278 1.63 43.35 -2.37
CA MET A 278 0.47 42.49 -2.06
C MET A 278 -0.22 41.94 -3.32
N ARG A 279 -0.20 42.70 -4.43
CA ARG A 279 -0.72 42.24 -5.72
C ARG A 279 0.16 41.15 -6.34
N ALA A 280 1.47 41.27 -6.23
CA ALA A 280 2.40 40.22 -6.69
C ALA A 280 2.28 38.98 -5.81
N THR A 281 2.23 39.13 -4.48
CA THR A 281 2.00 38.02 -3.55
C THR A 281 0.71 37.27 -3.87
N ALA A 282 -0.38 37.97 -4.21
CA ALA A 282 -1.63 37.36 -4.63
C ALA A 282 -1.49 36.55 -5.93
N LYS A 283 -0.69 36.98 -6.90
CA LYS A 283 -0.41 36.21 -8.11
C LYS A 283 0.35 34.94 -7.82
N TYR A 284 1.37 35.01 -6.99
CA TYR A 284 2.15 33.83 -6.58
C TYR A 284 1.36 32.87 -5.72
N PHE A 285 0.48 33.37 -4.85
CA PHE A 285 -0.45 32.53 -4.11
C PHE A 285 -1.29 31.63 -5.03
N TRP A 286 -1.79 32.16 -6.14
CA TRP A 286 -2.54 31.36 -7.12
C TRP A 286 -1.67 30.30 -7.81
N VAL A 287 -0.41 30.63 -8.13
CA VAL A 287 0.52 29.67 -8.72
C VAL A 287 0.83 28.53 -7.72
N VAL A 288 1.14 28.88 -6.47
CA VAL A 288 1.41 27.89 -5.42
C VAL A 288 0.19 27.02 -5.15
N LEU A 289 -0.99 27.64 -5.11
CA LEU A 289 -2.24 26.91 -4.90
C LEU A 289 -2.55 25.97 -6.07
N ALA A 290 -2.28 26.35 -7.30
CA ALA A 290 -2.41 25.50 -8.47
C ALA A 290 -1.42 24.32 -8.44
N LEU A 291 -0.15 24.57 -8.07
CA LEU A 291 0.85 23.52 -7.89
C LEU A 291 0.47 22.54 -6.78
N PHE A 292 -0.08 23.04 -5.67
CA PHE A 292 -0.55 22.22 -4.58
C PHE A 292 -1.75 21.32 -5.00
N LEU A 293 -2.67 21.87 -5.79
CA LEU A 293 -3.76 21.06 -6.39
C LEU A 293 -3.22 19.95 -7.28
N VAL A 294 -2.27 20.28 -8.17
CA VAL A 294 -1.61 19.29 -9.03
C VAL A 294 -0.93 18.21 -8.18
N GLN A 295 -0.25 18.60 -7.09
CA GLN A 295 0.38 17.67 -6.17
C GLN A 295 -0.63 16.73 -5.50
N ILE A 296 -1.77 17.25 -5.04
CA ILE A 296 -2.86 16.44 -4.49
C ILE A 296 -3.38 15.45 -5.53
N LEU A 297 -3.62 15.91 -6.75
CA LEU A 297 -4.09 15.06 -7.85
C LEU A 297 -3.09 13.94 -8.17
N LEU A 298 -1.81 14.28 -8.27
CA LEU A 298 -0.76 13.30 -8.51
C LEU A 298 -0.61 12.32 -7.35
N GLY A 299 -0.65 12.81 -6.10
CA GLY A 299 -0.61 11.97 -4.91
C GLY A 299 -1.79 11.01 -4.83
N ALA A 300 -2.99 11.49 -5.15
CA ALA A 300 -4.20 10.67 -5.18
C ALA A 300 -4.15 9.61 -6.29
N THR A 301 -3.64 9.96 -7.50
CA THR A 301 -3.44 8.98 -8.58
C THR A 301 -2.38 7.95 -8.22
N THR A 302 -1.28 8.36 -7.58
CA THR A 302 -0.25 7.44 -7.10
C THR A 302 -0.82 6.46 -6.06
N ALA A 303 -1.58 6.95 -5.09
CA ALA A 303 -2.26 6.12 -4.10
C ALA A 303 -3.26 5.16 -4.75
N HIS A 304 -4.02 5.62 -5.76
CA HIS A 304 -4.95 4.78 -6.52
C HIS A 304 -4.25 3.63 -7.26
N TYR A 305 -3.02 3.84 -7.73
CA TYR A 305 -2.24 2.80 -8.40
C TYR A 305 -1.41 1.94 -7.44
N GLN A 306 -1.35 2.28 -6.15
CA GLN A 306 -0.63 1.56 -5.10
C GLN A 306 -1.53 0.77 -4.14
N VAL A 307 -2.86 0.92 -4.25
CA VAL A 307 -3.86 0.20 -3.40
C VAL A 307 -4.56 -0.89 -4.16
#